data_6adcd0859c5273d1ac3147b580109df2
#
_entry.id   6adcd0859c5273d1ac3147b580109df2
#
_cell.length_a   1.000
_cell.length_b   1.000
_cell.length_c   1.000
_cell.angle_alpha   90.00
_cell.angle_beta   90.00
_cell.angle_gamma   90.00
#
_symmetry.space_group_name_H-M   'P 1'
#
loop_
_entity.id
_entity.type
_entity.pdbx_description
1 polymer ?
#
loop_
_entity_poly.entity_id
_entity_poly.type
_entity_poly.pdbx_seq_one_letter_code
_entity_poly.pdbx_strand_id
1 'polypeptide(L)'
;MLHYINEKATAEEFITIGIYSGWPSYVYVLNELYKATKQEKFKRGALTALSRMTAQATNIGKGIGWIEPVPFSDITGITGEREVIDLSVGAAGAGIIYLYAHRQGLSDDALPLAIKTADRLLEVAQQTPDGLRWLMMTDMPFPFTAPNFAHGGAGVGYFLADLYRETNNEAYLQAAVSAAEYVKTRVHEQSKGFLVCHTEEQQPASTFYLGVCHGPAGTGRFMHLLHKITEDDRWQRWLIDNFEGLVSTGAPEERSKGLWNNYGQCCGDAGIGDYALYLYDETKDERYLAFANRIAKHLVSAEHSSASADQSISWAQAEHRSRPDFTERQTGYMQGAAGIGSFLLHLHSVIQGAPCKLAMPDSPFSYG
;
A
#
# COMPACT_ATOMS: atom_id res chain seq x y z
N MET A 1 -13.12 -18.32 -0.60
CA MET A 1 -11.88 -18.06 0.14
C MET A 1 -11.48 -19.22 1.06
N LEU A 2 -12.21 -19.58 2.13
CA LEU A 2 -11.81 -20.68 3.04
C LEU A 2 -11.61 -22.02 2.34
N HIS A 3 -12.50 -22.40 1.43
CA HIS A 3 -12.35 -23.62 0.65
C HIS A 3 -11.05 -23.60 -0.16
N TYR A 4 -10.80 -22.49 -0.86
CA TYR A 4 -9.57 -22.29 -1.60
C TYR A 4 -8.31 -22.36 -0.72
N ILE A 5 -8.32 -21.71 0.45
CA ILE A 5 -7.19 -21.74 1.39
C ILE A 5 -6.94 -23.17 1.89
N ASN A 6 -7.99 -23.91 2.23
CA ASN A 6 -7.86 -25.29 2.70
C ASN A 6 -7.33 -26.21 1.59
N GLU A 7 -7.77 -26.05 0.35
CA GLU A 7 -7.25 -26.78 -0.81
C GLU A 7 -5.77 -26.44 -1.06
N LYS A 8 -5.42 -25.13 -1.08
CA LYS A 8 -4.05 -24.69 -1.30
C LYS A 8 -3.12 -24.99 -0.12
N ALA A 9 -3.64 -25.05 1.11
CA ALA A 9 -2.87 -25.46 2.28
C ALA A 9 -2.40 -26.92 2.19
N THR A 10 -3.09 -27.75 1.40
CA THR A 10 -2.76 -29.16 1.16
C THR A 10 -2.09 -29.40 -0.18
N ALA A 11 -2.14 -28.44 -1.12
CA ALA A 11 -1.48 -28.51 -2.42
C ALA A 11 -0.05 -27.93 -2.33
N GLU A 12 0.85 -28.46 -3.14
CA GLU A 12 2.21 -27.90 -3.33
C GLU A 12 2.22 -26.63 -4.19
N GLU A 13 1.05 -26.01 -4.39
CA GLU A 13 0.92 -24.85 -5.25
C GLU A 13 1.44 -23.60 -4.57
N PHE A 14 2.29 -22.85 -5.28
CA PHE A 14 2.89 -21.62 -4.83
C PHE A 14 1.83 -20.51 -4.72
N ILE A 15 1.74 -19.85 -3.56
CA ILE A 15 0.99 -18.61 -3.35
C ILE A 15 1.97 -17.56 -2.85
N THR A 16 1.92 -16.37 -3.44
CA THR A 16 2.83 -15.27 -3.14
C THR A 16 2.69 -14.73 -1.71
N ILE A 17 3.67 -13.94 -1.30
CA ILE A 17 3.61 -13.17 -0.03
C ILE A 17 3.11 -11.74 -0.24
N GLY A 18 2.48 -11.43 -1.35
CA GLY A 18 1.89 -10.11 -1.58
C GLY A 18 0.84 -9.74 -0.53
N ILE A 19 0.99 -8.55 0.08
CA ILE A 19 0.08 -8.10 1.15
C ILE A 19 -1.37 -7.95 0.68
N TYR A 20 -1.58 -7.74 -0.63
CA TYR A 20 -2.92 -7.57 -1.20
C TYR A 20 -3.42 -8.78 -1.98
N SER A 21 -2.57 -9.77 -2.28
CA SER A 21 -2.90 -10.89 -3.17
C SER A 21 -2.40 -12.26 -2.73
N GLY A 22 -1.55 -12.32 -1.69
CA GLY A 22 -0.90 -13.53 -1.21
C GLY A 22 -1.39 -14.03 0.16
N TRP A 23 -0.60 -14.91 0.77
CA TRP A 23 -0.88 -15.40 2.14
C TRP A 23 -1.12 -14.29 3.15
N PRO A 24 -0.37 -13.17 3.13
CA PRO A 24 -0.61 -12.02 4.02
C PRO A 24 -2.04 -11.48 3.92
N SER A 25 -2.59 -11.36 2.71
CA SER A 25 -3.97 -10.88 2.53
C SER A 25 -5.01 -11.80 3.18
N TYR A 26 -4.77 -13.11 3.16
CA TYR A 26 -5.66 -14.09 3.79
C TYR A 26 -5.58 -14.04 5.32
N VAL A 27 -4.39 -13.81 5.90
CA VAL A 27 -4.24 -13.58 7.35
C VAL A 27 -5.16 -12.45 7.80
N TYR A 28 -5.05 -11.30 7.13
CA TYR A 28 -5.83 -10.11 7.45
C TYR A 28 -7.32 -10.33 7.27
N VAL A 29 -7.77 -10.67 6.07
CA VAL A 29 -9.21 -10.78 5.75
C VAL A 29 -9.91 -11.82 6.61
N LEU A 30 -9.29 -12.97 6.83
CA LEU A 30 -9.90 -14.03 7.64
C LEU A 30 -9.95 -13.65 9.12
N ASN A 31 -8.93 -12.96 9.64
CA ASN A 31 -8.98 -12.50 11.03
C ASN A 31 -10.05 -11.42 11.22
N GLU A 32 -10.21 -10.48 10.28
CA GLU A 32 -11.29 -9.48 10.34
C GLU A 32 -12.69 -10.14 10.25
N LEU A 33 -12.84 -11.17 9.41
CA LEU A 33 -14.06 -11.98 9.37
C LEU A 33 -14.31 -12.72 10.70
N TYR A 34 -13.26 -13.23 11.35
CA TYR A 34 -13.37 -13.81 12.69
C TYR A 34 -13.81 -12.76 13.72
N LYS A 35 -13.20 -11.59 13.71
CA LYS A 35 -13.58 -10.49 14.62
C LYS A 35 -15.05 -10.11 14.46
N ALA A 36 -15.52 -10.03 13.22
CA ALA A 36 -16.90 -9.65 12.91
C ALA A 36 -17.93 -10.74 13.20
N THR A 37 -17.59 -12.02 12.94
CA THR A 37 -18.56 -13.14 12.97
C THR A 37 -18.40 -14.09 14.14
N LYS A 38 -17.25 -14.07 14.83
CA LYS A 38 -16.84 -15.00 15.87
C LYS A 38 -16.81 -16.48 15.45
N GLN A 39 -16.79 -16.75 14.13
CA GLN A 39 -16.75 -18.12 13.61
C GLN A 39 -15.31 -18.63 13.59
N GLU A 40 -15.01 -19.66 14.41
CA GLU A 40 -13.68 -20.24 14.57
C GLU A 40 -13.03 -20.73 13.27
N LYS A 41 -13.83 -21.09 12.25
CA LYS A 41 -13.29 -21.46 10.92
C LYS A 41 -12.43 -20.35 10.29
N PHE A 42 -12.79 -19.07 10.51
CA PHE A 42 -12.03 -17.95 9.99
C PHE A 42 -10.72 -17.75 10.73
N LYS A 43 -10.72 -17.90 12.06
CA LYS A 43 -9.50 -17.86 12.86
C LYS A 43 -8.51 -18.97 12.45
N ARG A 44 -9.01 -20.21 12.31
CA ARG A 44 -8.16 -21.31 11.82
C ARG A 44 -7.59 -21.03 10.43
N GLY A 45 -8.38 -20.47 9.52
CA GLY A 45 -7.91 -20.08 8.19
C GLY A 45 -6.81 -19.01 8.25
N ALA A 46 -6.96 -17.98 9.09
CA ALA A 46 -5.95 -16.95 9.30
C ALA A 46 -4.64 -17.54 9.84
N LEU A 47 -4.71 -18.42 10.83
CA LEU A 47 -3.54 -19.12 11.38
C LEU A 47 -2.86 -20.04 10.35
N THR A 48 -3.64 -20.73 9.52
CA THR A 48 -3.09 -21.52 8.41
C THR A 48 -2.34 -20.65 7.41
N ALA A 49 -2.92 -19.51 7.01
CA ALA A 49 -2.27 -18.59 6.10
C ALA A 49 -0.96 -18.03 6.69
N LEU A 50 -0.98 -17.63 7.96
CA LEU A 50 0.21 -17.15 8.68
C LEU A 50 1.31 -18.22 8.72
N SER A 51 0.95 -19.46 9.04
CA SER A 51 1.89 -20.60 9.04
C SER A 51 2.48 -20.86 7.66
N ARG A 52 1.69 -20.77 6.59
CA ARG A 52 2.17 -20.92 5.20
C ARG A 52 3.10 -19.82 4.77
N MET A 53 2.77 -18.57 5.07
CA MET A 53 3.65 -17.42 4.83
C MET A 53 5.00 -17.61 5.52
N THR A 54 4.98 -18.07 6.78
CA THR A 54 6.20 -18.30 7.57
C THR A 54 7.01 -19.49 7.04
N ALA A 55 6.35 -20.55 6.59
CA ALA A 55 7.02 -21.73 6.03
C ALA A 55 7.74 -21.45 4.69
N GLN A 56 7.31 -20.44 3.94
CA GLN A 56 7.97 -19.98 2.72
C GLN A 56 9.18 -19.06 3.00
N ALA A 57 9.32 -18.55 4.22
CA ALA A 57 10.44 -17.70 4.57
C ALA A 57 11.75 -18.51 4.59
N THR A 58 12.79 -17.90 4.04
CA THR A 58 14.15 -18.45 4.01
C THR A 58 15.07 -17.61 4.91
N ASN A 59 15.92 -18.26 5.71
CA ASN A 59 16.96 -17.54 6.44
C ASN A 59 18.01 -17.03 5.44
N ILE A 60 18.14 -15.72 5.34
CA ILE A 60 19.06 -15.06 4.41
C ILE A 60 19.82 -13.97 5.17
N GLY A 61 21.14 -14.04 5.14
CA GLY A 61 21.99 -13.06 5.83
C GLY A 61 21.65 -12.94 7.31
N LYS A 62 21.30 -11.75 7.76
CA LYS A 62 20.98 -11.45 9.18
C LYS A 62 19.55 -11.73 9.58
N GLY A 63 18.68 -12.10 8.64
CA GLY A 63 17.27 -12.24 8.91
C GLY A 63 16.55 -13.28 8.07
N ILE A 64 15.33 -12.98 7.67
CA ILE A 64 14.51 -13.80 6.79
C ILE A 64 14.04 -13.00 5.57
N GLY A 65 13.90 -13.69 4.44
CA GLY A 65 13.39 -13.14 3.20
C GLY A 65 12.58 -14.18 2.43
N TRP A 66 12.02 -13.80 1.31
CA TRP A 66 11.25 -14.68 0.44
C TRP A 66 11.81 -14.60 -0.98
N ILE A 67 12.07 -15.77 -1.55
CA ILE A 67 12.50 -15.91 -2.93
C ILE A 67 11.27 -16.33 -3.74
N GLU A 68 10.86 -15.47 -4.65
CA GLU A 68 9.64 -15.65 -5.42
C GLU A 68 9.87 -15.47 -6.92
N PRO A 69 9.00 -16.03 -7.77
CA PRO A 69 8.96 -15.68 -9.17
C PRO A 69 8.84 -14.16 -9.35
N VAL A 70 9.59 -13.60 -10.30
CA VAL A 70 9.59 -12.16 -10.55
C VAL A 70 8.17 -11.71 -10.90
N PRO A 71 7.58 -10.78 -10.11
CA PRO A 71 6.26 -10.26 -10.39
C PRO A 71 6.27 -9.41 -11.68
N PHE A 72 5.14 -9.36 -12.37
CA PHE A 72 4.98 -8.57 -13.59
C PHE A 72 5.97 -8.95 -14.72
N SER A 73 6.41 -10.21 -14.79
CA SER A 73 7.37 -10.69 -15.80
C SER A 73 6.86 -10.52 -17.23
N ASP A 74 5.56 -10.57 -17.44
CA ASP A 74 4.89 -10.30 -18.73
C ASP A 74 5.00 -8.83 -19.18
N ILE A 75 5.20 -7.91 -18.24
CA ILE A 75 5.38 -6.47 -18.50
C ILE A 75 6.86 -6.11 -18.56
N THR A 76 7.66 -6.63 -17.62
CA THR A 76 9.07 -6.28 -17.47
C THR A 76 10.01 -7.08 -18.37
N GLY A 77 9.59 -8.27 -18.82
CA GLY A 77 10.43 -9.24 -19.51
C GLY A 77 11.47 -9.91 -18.60
N ILE A 78 11.49 -9.62 -17.31
CA ILE A 78 12.41 -10.23 -16.33
C ILE A 78 11.78 -11.51 -15.81
N THR A 79 12.51 -12.62 -15.89
CA THR A 79 12.04 -13.94 -15.44
C THR A 79 12.95 -14.50 -14.34
N GLY A 80 12.56 -15.65 -13.79
CA GLY A 80 13.27 -16.34 -12.72
C GLY A 80 12.75 -15.99 -11.34
N GLU A 81 13.51 -16.37 -10.31
CA GLU A 81 13.16 -16.14 -8.92
C GLU A 81 14.15 -15.15 -8.30
N ARG A 82 13.64 -14.27 -7.43
CA ARG A 82 14.44 -13.28 -6.70
C ARG A 82 13.89 -13.06 -5.30
N GLU A 83 14.72 -12.58 -4.42
CA GLU A 83 14.28 -12.09 -3.12
C GLU A 83 13.49 -10.78 -3.33
N VAL A 84 12.22 -10.78 -2.92
CA VAL A 84 11.29 -9.65 -3.04
C VAL A 84 11.28 -8.82 -1.76
N ILE A 85 11.45 -7.50 -1.91
CA ILE A 85 11.78 -6.58 -0.80
C ILE A 85 10.61 -5.67 -0.43
N ASP A 86 9.85 -5.20 -1.40
CA ASP A 86 8.90 -4.10 -1.29
C ASP A 86 7.69 -4.38 -0.37
N LEU A 87 6.80 -3.40 -0.25
CA LEU A 87 5.59 -3.54 0.56
C LEU A 87 4.50 -4.36 -0.17
N SER A 88 4.31 -4.16 -1.46
CA SER A 88 3.18 -4.74 -2.18
C SER A 88 3.30 -6.24 -2.37
N VAL A 89 4.46 -6.71 -2.79
CA VAL A 89 4.69 -8.11 -3.16
C VAL A 89 5.84 -8.77 -2.38
N GLY A 90 6.44 -8.07 -1.41
CA GLY A 90 7.69 -8.47 -0.79
C GLY A 90 7.72 -8.45 0.74
N ALA A 91 8.93 -8.53 1.25
CA ALA A 91 9.24 -8.71 2.67
C ALA A 91 8.67 -7.61 3.57
N ALA A 92 8.66 -6.35 3.12
CA ALA A 92 8.11 -5.26 3.93
C ALA A 92 6.60 -5.47 4.19
N GLY A 93 5.84 -5.92 3.19
CA GLY A 93 4.43 -6.26 3.37
C GLY A 93 4.20 -7.47 4.29
N ALA A 94 5.04 -8.51 4.17
CA ALA A 94 5.01 -9.64 5.10
C ALA A 94 5.31 -9.19 6.54
N GLY A 95 6.28 -8.29 6.72
CA GLY A 95 6.61 -7.68 8.01
C GLY A 95 5.43 -6.92 8.63
N ILE A 96 4.67 -6.16 7.84
CA ILE A 96 3.44 -5.49 8.31
C ILE A 96 2.40 -6.51 8.79
N ILE A 97 2.25 -7.64 8.09
CA ILE A 97 1.31 -8.67 8.50
C ILE A 97 1.79 -9.41 9.76
N TYR A 98 3.10 -9.59 9.96
CA TYR A 98 3.60 -10.07 11.26
C TYR A 98 3.29 -9.09 12.39
N LEU A 99 3.45 -7.78 12.19
CA LEU A 99 3.04 -6.78 13.19
C LEU A 99 1.54 -6.82 13.46
N TYR A 100 0.72 -6.93 12.40
CA TYR A 100 -0.72 -7.14 12.56
C TYR A 100 -1.02 -8.40 13.37
N ALA A 101 -0.41 -9.52 13.04
CA ALA A 101 -0.61 -10.79 13.74
C ALA A 101 -0.19 -10.71 15.21
N HIS A 102 0.91 -10.02 15.52
CA HIS A 102 1.35 -9.74 16.89
C HIS A 102 0.29 -8.93 17.65
N ARG A 103 -0.15 -7.80 17.11
CA ARG A 103 -1.18 -6.92 17.71
C ARG A 103 -2.53 -7.61 17.92
N GLN A 104 -2.87 -8.57 17.07
CA GLN A 104 -4.10 -9.36 17.19
C GLN A 104 -3.94 -10.62 18.06
N GLY A 105 -2.76 -10.89 18.60
CA GLY A 105 -2.50 -12.09 19.41
C GLY A 105 -2.66 -13.40 18.65
N LEU A 106 -2.35 -13.40 17.33
CA LEU A 106 -2.46 -14.62 16.51
C LEU A 106 -1.26 -15.56 16.68
N SER A 107 -0.08 -15.04 17.02
CA SER A 107 1.13 -15.83 17.24
C SER A 107 2.15 -15.06 18.08
N ASP A 108 2.73 -15.74 19.06
CA ASP A 108 3.82 -15.19 19.89
C ASP A 108 5.12 -15.01 19.09
N ASP A 109 5.30 -15.77 18.01
CA ASP A 109 6.46 -15.68 17.12
C ASP A 109 6.36 -14.51 16.14
N ALA A 110 5.22 -13.85 16.03
CA ALA A 110 4.97 -12.83 15.00
C ALA A 110 5.91 -11.62 15.14
N LEU A 111 6.11 -11.07 16.34
CA LEU A 111 7.05 -9.97 16.55
C LEU A 111 8.51 -10.37 16.30
N PRO A 112 9.04 -11.49 16.81
CA PRO A 112 10.36 -12.00 16.42
C PRO A 112 10.56 -12.16 14.90
N LEU A 113 9.54 -12.60 14.18
CA LEU A 113 9.59 -12.74 12.71
C LEU A 113 9.59 -11.36 12.00
N ALA A 114 8.82 -10.40 12.48
CA ALA A 114 8.88 -9.01 11.98
C ALA A 114 10.27 -8.41 12.17
N ILE A 115 10.91 -8.63 13.34
CA ILE A 115 12.28 -8.20 13.63
C ILE A 115 13.27 -8.82 12.64
N LYS A 116 13.23 -10.14 12.44
CA LYS A 116 14.11 -10.81 11.47
C LYS A 116 13.89 -10.31 10.04
N THR A 117 12.65 -10.00 9.67
CA THR A 117 12.34 -9.39 8.37
C THR A 117 13.02 -8.01 8.24
N ALA A 118 12.89 -7.17 9.27
CA ALA A 118 13.50 -5.85 9.28
C ALA A 118 15.03 -5.90 9.26
N ASP A 119 15.65 -6.83 10.00
CA ASP A 119 17.11 -7.00 10.00
C ASP A 119 17.63 -7.35 8.60
N ARG A 120 16.89 -8.16 7.84
CA ARG A 120 17.21 -8.43 6.44
C ARG A 120 17.04 -7.21 5.56
N LEU A 121 15.97 -6.45 5.74
CA LEU A 121 15.73 -5.20 4.99
C LEU A 121 16.83 -4.16 5.25
N LEU A 122 17.31 -4.03 6.50
CA LEU A 122 18.44 -3.16 6.81
C LEU A 122 19.74 -3.61 6.14
N GLU A 123 19.96 -4.93 6.03
CA GLU A 123 21.16 -5.48 5.38
C GLU A 123 21.20 -5.20 3.87
N VAL A 124 20.04 -5.22 3.19
CA VAL A 124 19.95 -4.96 1.73
C VAL A 124 19.69 -3.50 1.38
N ALA A 125 19.60 -2.63 2.37
CA ALA A 125 19.46 -1.19 2.17
C ALA A 125 20.66 -0.62 1.42
N GLN A 126 20.38 0.27 0.46
CA GLN A 126 21.41 0.99 -0.27
C GLN A 126 21.56 2.40 0.28
N GLN A 127 22.75 2.72 0.79
CA GLN A 127 23.07 4.08 1.23
C GLN A 127 23.32 4.96 0.01
N THR A 128 22.67 6.11 -0.02
CA THR A 128 22.89 7.18 -1.01
C THR A 128 23.25 8.49 -0.29
N PRO A 129 23.73 9.52 -0.99
CA PRO A 129 23.93 10.84 -0.40
C PRO A 129 22.66 11.45 0.20
N ASP A 130 21.49 11.07 -0.33
CA ASP A 130 20.18 11.62 0.04
C ASP A 130 19.48 10.80 1.13
N GLY A 131 19.98 9.63 1.48
CA GLY A 131 19.39 8.72 2.45
C GLY A 131 19.36 7.26 2.01
N LEU A 132 18.52 6.44 2.64
CA LEU A 132 18.36 5.03 2.31
C LEU A 132 17.31 4.78 1.24
N ARG A 133 17.64 3.84 0.35
CA ARG A 133 16.70 3.31 -0.64
C ARG A 133 16.79 1.79 -0.72
N TRP A 134 15.80 1.20 -1.36
CA TRP A 134 15.73 -0.24 -1.64
C TRP A 134 15.35 -0.48 -3.09
N LEU A 135 15.93 -1.51 -3.68
CA LEU A 135 15.40 -2.10 -4.92
C LEU A 135 14.11 -2.87 -4.59
N MET A 136 13.19 -2.96 -5.54
CA MET A 136 11.96 -3.76 -5.40
C MET A 136 12.28 -5.23 -5.12
N MET A 137 13.36 -5.73 -5.69
CA MET A 137 13.90 -7.07 -5.46
C MET A 137 15.43 -7.07 -5.62
N THR A 138 16.11 -8.06 -5.03
CA THR A 138 17.57 -8.20 -5.16
C THR A 138 17.95 -8.63 -6.58
N ASP A 139 19.21 -8.41 -6.94
CA ASP A 139 19.82 -8.87 -8.20
C ASP A 139 19.03 -8.49 -9.47
N MET A 140 18.42 -7.30 -9.46
CA MET A 140 17.78 -6.77 -10.66
C MET A 140 18.81 -6.51 -11.75
N PRO A 141 18.53 -6.93 -13.01
CA PRO A 141 19.46 -6.72 -14.13
C PRO A 141 19.62 -5.24 -14.49
N PHE A 142 18.70 -4.39 -14.06
CA PHE A 142 18.80 -2.94 -14.08
C PHE A 142 18.21 -2.37 -12.79
N PRO A 143 18.73 -1.23 -12.28
CA PRO A 143 18.20 -0.65 -11.08
C PRO A 143 16.81 -0.08 -11.32
N PHE A 144 15.78 -0.82 -10.92
CA PHE A 144 14.42 -0.26 -10.82
C PHE A 144 14.25 0.24 -9.40
N THR A 145 14.35 1.55 -9.25
CA THR A 145 14.26 2.20 -7.95
C THR A 145 13.04 3.11 -7.93
N ALA A 146 12.11 2.81 -7.06
CA ALA A 146 10.94 3.63 -6.83
C ALA A 146 11.03 4.26 -5.42
N PRO A 147 10.76 5.56 -5.29
CA PRO A 147 10.69 6.20 -3.97
C PRO A 147 9.38 5.92 -3.25
N ASN A 148 8.41 5.28 -3.91
CA ASN A 148 7.01 5.23 -3.58
C ASN A 148 6.64 4.17 -2.54
N PHE A 149 5.32 4.09 -2.21
CA PHE A 149 4.81 3.28 -1.12
C PHE A 149 4.73 1.79 -1.45
N ALA A 150 4.11 1.41 -2.58
CA ALA A 150 3.93 -0.01 -2.88
C ALA A 150 5.24 -0.72 -3.22
N HIS A 151 6.11 -0.09 -4.03
CA HIS A 151 7.27 -0.73 -4.63
C HIS A 151 8.61 -0.06 -4.32
N GLY A 152 8.68 0.73 -3.24
CA GLY A 152 9.89 1.50 -2.98
C GLY A 152 10.19 1.85 -1.53
N GLY A 153 11.09 2.83 -1.40
CA GLY A 153 11.63 3.24 -0.11
C GLY A 153 10.59 3.72 0.91
N ALA A 154 9.50 4.36 0.47
CA ALA A 154 8.46 4.81 1.38
C ALA A 154 7.73 3.64 2.06
N GLY A 155 7.47 2.53 1.35
CA GLY A 155 6.82 1.37 1.95
C GLY A 155 7.71 0.59 2.92
N VAL A 156 8.99 0.43 2.57
CA VAL A 156 9.96 -0.19 3.49
C VAL A 156 10.16 0.69 4.73
N GLY A 157 10.33 2.00 4.53
CA GLY A 157 10.44 2.97 5.63
C GLY A 157 9.20 2.97 6.53
N TYR A 158 8.00 2.84 5.96
CA TYR A 158 6.76 2.69 6.71
C TYR A 158 6.78 1.46 7.63
N PHE A 159 7.15 0.29 7.11
CA PHE A 159 7.25 -0.92 7.93
C PHE A 159 8.27 -0.75 9.07
N LEU A 160 9.45 -0.18 8.79
CA LEU A 160 10.47 0.04 9.80
C LEU A 160 10.00 1.03 10.89
N ALA A 161 9.31 2.11 10.50
CA ALA A 161 8.72 3.05 11.44
C ALA A 161 7.63 2.39 12.31
N ASP A 162 6.80 1.54 11.73
CA ASP A 162 5.74 0.83 12.45
C ASP A 162 6.33 -0.24 13.40
N LEU A 163 7.42 -0.91 13.00
CA LEU A 163 8.16 -1.84 13.87
C LEU A 163 8.85 -1.11 15.05
N TYR A 164 9.34 0.11 14.83
CA TYR A 164 9.88 0.93 15.92
C TYR A 164 8.85 1.13 17.03
N ARG A 165 7.59 1.34 16.72
CA ARG A 165 6.51 1.51 17.73
C ARG A 165 6.35 0.31 18.67
N GLU A 166 6.65 -0.89 18.19
CA GLU A 166 6.57 -2.12 19.00
C GLU A 166 7.87 -2.41 19.76
N THR A 167 9.00 -1.99 19.23
CA THR A 167 10.32 -2.43 19.72
C THR A 167 11.10 -1.35 20.43
N ASN A 168 10.81 -0.07 20.20
CA ASN A 168 11.62 1.09 20.58
C ASN A 168 13.10 0.98 20.13
N ASN A 169 13.37 0.21 19.06
CA ASN A 169 14.72 0.08 18.53
C ASN A 169 15.03 1.23 17.57
N GLU A 170 15.88 2.16 18.03
CA GLU A 170 16.26 3.37 17.30
C GLU A 170 16.85 3.11 15.90
N ALA A 171 17.45 1.95 15.65
CA ALA A 171 17.96 1.62 14.33
C ALA A 171 16.86 1.59 13.26
N TYR A 172 15.66 1.13 13.62
CA TYR A 172 14.53 1.11 12.70
C TYR A 172 13.98 2.51 12.42
N LEU A 173 13.89 3.36 13.44
CA LEU A 173 13.45 4.75 13.26
C LEU A 173 14.47 5.54 12.43
N GLN A 174 15.76 5.40 12.70
CA GLN A 174 16.81 6.07 11.94
C GLN A 174 16.80 5.66 10.46
N ALA A 175 16.62 4.38 10.18
CA ALA A 175 16.47 3.89 8.80
C ALA A 175 15.20 4.42 8.12
N ALA A 176 14.08 4.46 8.83
CA ALA A 176 12.83 5.04 8.32
C ALA A 176 12.97 6.54 8.02
N VAL A 177 13.56 7.32 8.93
CA VAL A 177 13.83 8.74 8.70
C VAL A 177 14.77 8.94 7.51
N SER A 178 15.81 8.11 7.39
CA SER A 178 16.74 8.16 6.25
C SER A 178 16.03 7.83 4.92
N ALA A 179 15.08 6.89 4.93
CA ALA A 179 14.21 6.61 3.77
C ALA A 179 13.33 7.81 3.39
N ALA A 180 12.78 8.50 4.39
CA ALA A 180 11.94 9.67 4.15
C ALA A 180 12.75 10.85 3.59
N GLU A 181 13.99 11.07 4.06
CA GLU A 181 14.88 12.08 3.49
C GLU A 181 15.19 11.78 2.01
N TYR A 182 15.42 10.52 1.66
CA TYR A 182 15.60 10.11 0.28
C TYR A 182 14.33 10.38 -0.56
N VAL A 183 13.13 10.02 -0.08
CA VAL A 183 11.85 10.27 -0.78
C VAL A 183 11.65 11.76 -1.03
N LYS A 184 11.99 12.62 -0.06
CA LYS A 184 11.87 14.09 -0.18
C LYS A 184 12.66 14.68 -1.34
N THR A 185 13.75 14.05 -1.75
CA THR A 185 14.55 14.53 -2.88
C THR A 185 14.05 14.05 -4.25
N ARG A 186 13.03 13.19 -4.28
CA ARG A 186 12.47 12.60 -5.50
C ARG A 186 11.13 13.25 -5.89
N VAL A 187 11.05 14.57 -5.74
CA VAL A 187 9.84 15.35 -6.02
C VAL A 187 9.95 16.16 -7.30
N HIS A 188 8.81 16.48 -7.87
CA HIS A 188 8.66 17.35 -9.02
C HIS A 188 7.58 18.39 -8.69
N GLU A 189 7.98 19.66 -8.75
CA GLU A 189 7.11 20.80 -8.46
C GLU A 189 5.90 20.84 -9.40
N GLN A 190 4.75 21.16 -8.82
CA GLN A 190 3.50 21.40 -9.52
C GLN A 190 3.14 22.90 -9.41
N SER A 191 2.01 23.31 -9.96
CA SER A 191 1.50 24.69 -9.81
C SER A 191 1.26 25.08 -8.35
N LYS A 192 0.93 24.07 -7.51
CA LYS A 192 0.94 24.13 -6.04
C LYS A 192 1.47 22.82 -5.52
N GLY A 193 2.37 22.87 -4.55
CA GLY A 193 2.99 21.67 -4.00
C GLY A 193 3.80 20.86 -5.01
N PHE A 194 3.86 19.55 -4.83
CA PHE A 194 4.69 18.67 -5.65
C PHE A 194 4.12 17.24 -5.72
N LEU A 195 4.63 16.45 -6.70
CA LEU A 195 4.40 15.01 -6.81
C LEU A 195 5.72 14.25 -6.66
N VAL A 196 5.67 13.04 -6.13
CA VAL A 196 6.81 12.13 -6.08
C VAL A 196 6.96 11.43 -7.43
N CYS A 197 8.19 11.29 -7.93
CA CYS A 197 8.48 10.58 -9.19
C CYS A 197 8.01 9.13 -9.14
N HIS A 198 7.59 8.59 -10.27
CA HIS A 198 7.26 7.16 -10.36
C HIS A 198 8.50 6.29 -10.17
N THR A 199 9.58 6.58 -10.90
CA THR A 199 10.90 5.92 -10.76
C THR A 199 12.03 6.93 -10.87
N GLU A 200 13.21 6.60 -10.39
CA GLU A 200 14.39 7.46 -10.47
C GLU A 200 15.03 7.54 -11.85
N GLU A 201 14.89 6.47 -12.63
CA GLU A 201 15.53 6.35 -13.93
C GLU A 201 14.91 7.27 -14.98
N GLN A 202 13.70 7.76 -14.74
CA GLN A 202 13.05 8.73 -15.62
C GLN A 202 13.53 10.15 -15.31
N GLN A 203 14.47 10.64 -16.09
CA GLN A 203 14.96 12.02 -15.99
C GLN A 203 14.83 12.75 -17.34
N PRO A 204 14.09 13.87 -17.43
CA PRO A 204 13.24 14.40 -16.36
C PRO A 204 12.04 13.51 -16.07
N ALA A 205 11.54 13.56 -14.84
CA ALA A 205 10.38 12.80 -14.46
C ALA A 205 9.16 13.18 -15.35
N SER A 206 8.61 12.19 -16.03
CA SER A 206 7.53 12.39 -17.00
C SER A 206 6.28 11.57 -16.71
N THR A 207 6.34 10.70 -15.69
CA THR A 207 5.24 9.82 -15.29
C THR A 207 5.01 9.94 -13.80
N PHE A 208 3.75 10.18 -13.42
CA PHE A 208 3.32 10.31 -12.04
C PHE A 208 2.06 9.48 -11.84
N TYR A 209 2.00 8.79 -10.71
CA TYR A 209 0.80 8.14 -10.22
C TYR A 209 0.19 8.99 -9.11
N LEU A 210 -1.13 8.97 -8.98
CA LEU A 210 -1.82 9.78 -7.99
C LEU A 210 -2.33 8.95 -6.80
N GLY A 211 -2.51 7.64 -6.99
CA GLY A 211 -3.06 6.73 -6.00
C GLY A 211 -2.08 6.27 -4.91
N VAL A 212 -2.46 5.18 -4.23
CA VAL A 212 -1.71 4.64 -3.08
C VAL A 212 -0.38 4.02 -3.50
N CYS A 213 -0.33 3.31 -4.63
CA CYS A 213 0.88 2.55 -4.99
C CYS A 213 2.11 3.44 -5.18
N HIS A 214 2.01 4.50 -5.99
CA HIS A 214 3.14 5.35 -6.36
C HIS A 214 2.89 6.85 -6.20
N GLY A 215 1.79 7.25 -5.62
CA GLY A 215 1.37 8.64 -5.52
C GLY A 215 1.30 9.18 -4.10
N PRO A 216 0.74 10.40 -3.97
CA PRO A 216 0.59 11.11 -2.70
C PRO A 216 -0.18 10.30 -1.63
N ALA A 217 -1.20 9.55 -2.04
CA ALA A 217 -2.00 8.78 -1.10
C ALA A 217 -1.22 7.68 -0.37
N GLY A 218 -0.13 7.17 -0.98
CA GLY A 218 0.75 6.19 -0.33
C GLY A 218 1.91 6.85 0.42
N THR A 219 2.65 7.74 -0.23
CA THR A 219 3.77 8.44 0.42
C THR A 219 3.31 9.26 1.62
N GLY A 220 2.11 9.83 1.56
CA GLY A 220 1.51 10.54 2.66
C GLY A 220 1.25 9.67 3.90
N ARG A 221 0.90 8.38 3.72
CA ARG A 221 0.77 7.44 4.84
C ARG A 221 2.08 7.31 5.62
N PHE A 222 3.19 7.18 4.91
CA PHE A 222 4.51 7.08 5.53
C PHE A 222 4.89 8.35 6.29
N MET A 223 4.72 9.51 5.67
CA MET A 223 5.05 10.79 6.30
C MET A 223 4.14 11.09 7.50
N HIS A 224 2.86 10.70 7.42
CA HIS A 224 1.95 10.80 8.57
C HIS A 224 2.41 9.94 9.75
N LEU A 225 2.80 8.68 9.48
CA LEU A 225 3.32 7.80 10.54
C LEU A 225 4.57 8.38 11.20
N LEU A 226 5.50 8.91 10.41
CA LEU A 226 6.71 9.56 10.94
C LEU A 226 6.36 10.79 11.79
N HIS A 227 5.41 11.62 11.36
CA HIS A 227 4.93 12.75 12.16
C HIS A 227 4.38 12.27 13.51
N LYS A 228 3.53 11.24 13.52
CA LYS A 228 2.96 10.69 14.76
C LYS A 228 4.01 10.11 15.72
N ILE A 229 5.10 9.56 15.20
CA ILE A 229 6.16 8.96 16.01
C ILE A 229 7.14 10.02 16.53
N THR A 230 7.52 10.96 15.67
CA THR A 230 8.61 11.91 15.97
C THR A 230 8.14 13.27 16.44
N GLU A 231 6.84 13.58 16.31
CA GLU A 231 6.24 14.89 16.56
C GLU A 231 6.91 16.02 15.74
N ASP A 232 7.60 15.67 14.66
CA ASP A 232 8.29 16.63 13.79
C ASP A 232 7.35 17.10 12.68
N ASP A 233 6.95 18.37 12.76
CA ASP A 233 6.01 19.01 11.83
C ASP A 233 6.50 19.10 10.39
N ARG A 234 7.80 18.86 10.12
CA ARG A 234 8.31 18.84 8.75
C ARG A 234 7.66 17.74 7.91
N TRP A 235 7.30 16.59 8.53
CA TRP A 235 6.63 15.49 7.85
C TRP A 235 5.18 15.84 7.51
N GLN A 236 4.49 16.52 8.42
CA GLN A 236 3.13 16.99 8.18
C GLN A 236 3.09 18.07 7.09
N ARG A 237 4.01 19.04 7.10
CA ARG A 237 4.12 20.04 6.04
C ARG A 237 4.37 19.39 4.69
N TRP A 238 5.31 18.43 4.62
CA TRP A 238 5.60 17.72 3.39
C TRP A 238 4.37 16.98 2.84
N LEU A 239 3.62 16.31 3.71
CA LEU A 239 2.39 15.61 3.37
C LEU A 239 1.33 16.58 2.79
N ILE A 240 1.15 17.75 3.40
CA ILE A 240 0.21 18.79 2.95
C ILE A 240 0.62 19.27 1.55
N ASP A 241 1.88 19.61 1.34
CA ASP A 241 2.39 20.10 0.05
C ASP A 241 2.26 19.02 -1.04
N ASN A 242 2.48 17.75 -0.70
CA ASN A 242 2.29 16.62 -1.62
C ASN A 242 0.80 16.42 -1.98
N PHE A 243 -0.12 16.62 -1.02
CA PHE A 243 -1.57 16.60 -1.31
C PHE A 243 -2.00 17.80 -2.17
N GLU A 244 -1.47 19.00 -1.92
CA GLU A 244 -1.74 20.18 -2.77
C GLU A 244 -1.22 19.94 -4.20
N GLY A 245 -0.09 19.26 -4.35
CA GLY A 245 0.42 18.80 -5.65
C GLY A 245 -0.58 17.90 -6.37
N LEU A 246 -1.16 16.93 -5.65
CA LEU A 246 -2.21 16.04 -6.20
C LEU A 246 -3.44 16.85 -6.65
N VAL A 247 -3.95 17.74 -5.81
CA VAL A 247 -5.14 18.54 -6.14
C VAL A 247 -4.87 19.44 -7.36
N SER A 248 -3.65 19.98 -7.48
CA SER A 248 -3.27 20.88 -8.56
C SER A 248 -3.18 20.20 -9.93
N THR A 249 -3.21 18.86 -10.00
CA THR A 249 -3.29 18.13 -11.28
C THR A 249 -4.67 18.23 -11.95
N GLY A 250 -5.69 18.67 -11.24
CA GLY A 250 -7.07 18.68 -11.73
C GLY A 250 -7.80 17.34 -11.56
N ALA A 251 -7.18 16.34 -10.92
CA ALA A 251 -7.85 15.07 -10.64
C ALA A 251 -9.10 15.28 -9.73
N PRO A 252 -10.15 14.49 -9.93
CA PRO A 252 -10.29 13.35 -10.84
C PRO A 252 -10.70 13.71 -12.28
N GLU A 253 -11.17 14.93 -12.54
CA GLU A 253 -11.78 15.32 -13.82
C GLU A 253 -10.76 15.47 -14.94
N GLU A 254 -9.54 15.95 -14.63
CA GLU A 254 -8.48 16.12 -15.61
C GLU A 254 -7.51 14.94 -15.59
N ARG A 255 -7.19 14.44 -16.78
CA ARG A 255 -6.23 13.36 -17.01
C ARG A 255 -5.18 13.82 -18.01
N SER A 256 -4.16 14.48 -17.50
CA SER A 256 -3.07 15.03 -18.32
C SER A 256 -2.07 13.95 -18.73
N LYS A 257 -1.35 14.19 -19.82
CA LYS A 257 -0.25 13.34 -20.26
C LYS A 257 0.79 13.19 -19.14
N GLY A 258 1.20 11.96 -18.89
CA GLY A 258 2.16 11.62 -17.81
C GLY A 258 1.52 11.35 -16.45
N LEU A 259 0.24 11.69 -16.27
CA LEU A 259 -0.50 11.34 -15.05
C LEU A 259 -1.23 10.01 -15.23
N TRP A 260 -1.07 9.11 -14.26
CA TRP A 260 -1.82 7.85 -14.21
C TRP A 260 -2.77 7.84 -13.03
N ASN A 261 -4.03 7.63 -13.33
CA ASN A 261 -5.10 7.50 -12.36
C ASN A 261 -6.24 6.65 -12.96
N ASN A 262 -6.76 5.68 -12.17
CA ASN A 262 -7.94 4.88 -12.52
C ASN A 262 -9.04 5.07 -11.45
N TYR A 263 -9.94 4.10 -11.22
CA TYR A 263 -11.03 4.23 -10.24
C TYR A 263 -10.75 3.49 -8.93
N GLY A 264 -9.79 2.56 -8.91
CA GLY A 264 -9.54 1.64 -7.80
C GLY A 264 -8.86 2.27 -6.59
N GLN A 265 -8.67 1.46 -5.55
CA GLN A 265 -7.93 1.84 -4.34
C GLN A 265 -6.43 1.98 -4.59
N CYS A 266 -5.84 1.09 -5.39
CA CYS A 266 -4.40 1.08 -5.60
C CYS A 266 -3.92 2.31 -6.37
N CYS A 267 -4.42 2.49 -7.60
CA CYS A 267 -3.89 3.47 -8.53
C CYS A 267 -4.89 4.59 -8.86
N GLY A 268 -5.95 4.76 -8.08
CA GLY A 268 -7.05 5.58 -8.54
C GLY A 268 -7.86 6.35 -7.50
N ASP A 269 -8.98 6.80 -7.99
CA ASP A 269 -9.86 7.75 -7.34
C ASP A 269 -10.33 7.29 -5.95
N ALA A 270 -10.68 6.00 -5.78
CA ALA A 270 -11.10 5.49 -4.49
C ALA A 270 -9.99 5.61 -3.42
N GLY A 271 -8.75 5.27 -3.76
CA GLY A 271 -7.62 5.41 -2.84
C GLY A 271 -7.26 6.86 -2.52
N ILE A 272 -7.40 7.75 -3.50
CA ILE A 272 -7.21 9.20 -3.30
C ILE A 272 -8.32 9.76 -2.41
N GLY A 273 -9.56 9.34 -2.65
CA GLY A 273 -10.71 9.75 -1.85
C GLY A 273 -10.61 9.30 -0.40
N ASP A 274 -10.23 8.05 -0.16
CA ASP A 274 -9.97 7.53 1.19
C ASP A 274 -8.85 8.30 1.90
N TYR A 275 -7.77 8.60 1.20
CA TYR A 275 -6.67 9.40 1.76
C TYR A 275 -7.15 10.79 2.19
N ALA A 276 -7.97 11.45 1.37
CA ALA A 276 -8.55 12.73 1.75
C ALA A 276 -9.47 12.63 2.98
N LEU A 277 -10.26 11.55 3.10
CA LEU A 277 -11.09 11.33 4.29
C LEU A 277 -10.26 11.12 5.55
N TYR A 278 -9.16 10.37 5.48
CA TYR A 278 -8.24 10.22 6.61
C TYR A 278 -7.62 11.58 7.02
N LEU A 279 -7.22 12.41 6.06
CA LEU A 279 -6.71 13.74 6.38
C LEU A 279 -7.79 14.65 6.99
N TYR A 280 -9.03 14.52 6.55
CA TYR A 280 -10.16 15.20 7.17
C TYR A 280 -10.36 14.74 8.62
N ASP A 281 -10.30 13.45 8.89
CA ASP A 281 -10.46 12.92 10.23
C ASP A 281 -9.37 13.39 11.19
N GLU A 282 -8.14 13.51 10.72
CA GLU A 282 -7.00 14.01 11.51
C GLU A 282 -7.02 15.52 11.74
N THR A 283 -7.44 16.30 10.74
CA THR A 283 -7.29 17.77 10.75
C THR A 283 -8.59 18.53 10.93
N LYS A 284 -9.72 17.91 10.59
CA LYS A 284 -11.05 18.54 10.45
C LYS A 284 -11.09 19.70 9.45
N ASP A 285 -10.12 19.74 8.51
CA ASP A 285 -10.12 20.73 7.43
C ASP A 285 -11.10 20.29 6.33
N GLU A 286 -12.15 21.10 6.15
CA GLU A 286 -13.25 20.85 5.20
C GLU A 286 -12.79 20.72 3.74
N ARG A 287 -11.60 21.22 3.38
CA ARG A 287 -11.05 21.08 2.04
C ARG A 287 -10.87 19.59 1.65
N TYR A 288 -10.46 18.76 2.60
CA TYR A 288 -10.28 17.32 2.36
C TYR A 288 -11.63 16.61 2.16
N LEU A 289 -12.63 16.94 2.96
CA LEU A 289 -13.98 16.37 2.79
C LEU A 289 -14.62 16.83 1.47
N ALA A 290 -14.45 18.10 1.11
CA ALA A 290 -14.92 18.63 -0.18
C ALA A 290 -14.27 17.90 -1.37
N PHE A 291 -12.96 17.61 -1.28
CA PHE A 291 -12.25 16.86 -2.30
C PHE A 291 -12.73 15.40 -2.38
N ALA A 292 -12.90 14.71 -1.25
CA ALA A 292 -13.45 13.35 -1.22
C ALA A 292 -14.86 13.27 -1.82
N ASN A 293 -15.72 14.26 -1.52
CA ASN A 293 -17.05 14.37 -2.14
C ASN A 293 -16.98 14.57 -3.67
N ARG A 294 -16.00 15.34 -4.17
CA ARG A 294 -15.77 15.52 -5.60
C ARG A 294 -15.37 14.20 -6.27
N ILE A 295 -14.47 13.44 -5.65
CA ILE A 295 -14.09 12.08 -6.08
C ILE A 295 -15.32 11.16 -6.14
N ALA A 296 -16.13 11.13 -5.07
CA ALA A 296 -17.32 10.28 -5.03
C ALA A 296 -18.32 10.62 -6.15
N LYS A 297 -18.57 11.91 -6.40
CA LYS A 297 -19.45 12.34 -7.50
C LYS A 297 -18.93 11.88 -8.86
N HIS A 298 -17.60 11.97 -9.07
CA HIS A 298 -16.97 11.49 -10.28
C HIS A 298 -17.18 9.98 -10.46
N LEU A 299 -16.93 9.19 -9.42
CA LEU A 299 -17.07 7.73 -9.45
C LEU A 299 -18.51 7.26 -9.71
N VAL A 300 -19.54 7.93 -9.15
CA VAL A 300 -20.94 7.51 -9.30
C VAL A 300 -21.63 8.11 -10.53
N SER A 301 -20.93 8.93 -11.32
CA SER A 301 -21.52 9.48 -12.55
C SER A 301 -21.82 8.38 -13.57
N ALA A 302 -22.85 8.54 -14.37
CA ALA A 302 -23.23 7.59 -15.42
C ALA A 302 -22.15 7.43 -16.52
N GLU A 303 -21.23 8.36 -16.61
CA GLU A 303 -20.10 8.32 -17.54
C GLU A 303 -19.04 7.27 -17.12
N HIS A 304 -18.82 7.09 -15.81
CA HIS A 304 -17.75 6.25 -15.28
C HIS A 304 -18.25 4.93 -14.68
N SER A 305 -19.53 4.86 -14.30
CA SER A 305 -20.14 3.65 -13.77
C SER A 305 -21.19 3.10 -14.72
N SER A 306 -21.42 1.80 -14.68
CA SER A 306 -22.55 1.18 -15.40
C SER A 306 -23.34 0.28 -14.48
N ALA A 307 -24.67 0.42 -14.54
CA ALA A 307 -25.59 -0.44 -13.85
C ALA A 307 -26.03 -1.60 -14.77
N SER A 308 -26.14 -2.79 -14.22
CA SER A 308 -26.71 -3.96 -14.89
C SER A 308 -28.20 -4.12 -14.57
N ALA A 309 -28.86 -5.07 -15.24
CA ALA A 309 -30.28 -5.33 -15.06
C ALA A 309 -30.65 -5.77 -13.61
N ASP A 310 -29.70 -6.32 -12.87
CA ASP A 310 -29.84 -6.69 -11.46
C ASP A 310 -29.50 -5.55 -10.48
N GLN A 311 -29.33 -4.33 -10.98
CA GLN A 311 -28.95 -3.12 -10.24
C GLN A 311 -27.54 -3.14 -9.65
N SER A 312 -26.68 -4.09 -10.02
CA SER A 312 -25.27 -4.02 -9.66
C SER A 312 -24.54 -2.91 -10.41
N ILE A 313 -23.58 -2.25 -9.75
CA ILE A 313 -22.78 -1.17 -10.31
C ILE A 313 -21.35 -1.67 -10.50
N SER A 314 -20.75 -1.34 -11.63
CA SER A 314 -19.37 -1.71 -11.96
C SER A 314 -18.66 -0.61 -12.72
N TRP A 315 -17.33 -0.63 -12.65
CA TRP A 315 -16.44 0.32 -13.31
C TRP A 315 -15.50 -0.44 -14.23
N ALA A 316 -15.45 -0.03 -15.50
CA ALA A 316 -14.47 -0.54 -16.46
C ALA A 316 -13.23 0.36 -16.40
N GLN A 317 -12.09 -0.22 -16.11
CA GLN A 317 -10.84 0.53 -15.98
C GLN A 317 -9.65 -0.30 -16.45
N ALA A 318 -8.58 0.38 -16.90
CA ALA A 318 -7.32 -0.28 -17.13
C ALA A 318 -6.59 -0.52 -15.81
N GLU A 319 -6.03 -1.71 -15.65
CA GLU A 319 -5.23 -2.04 -14.48
C GLU A 319 -3.84 -1.41 -14.54
N HIS A 320 -3.29 -1.32 -15.75
CA HIS A 320 -1.91 -0.89 -15.93
C HIS A 320 -1.76 0.20 -17.00
N ARG A 321 -0.92 1.20 -16.69
CA ARG A 321 -0.63 2.35 -17.56
C ARG A 321 -0.13 1.97 -18.96
N SER A 322 0.63 0.89 -19.08
CA SER A 322 1.16 0.44 -20.38
C SER A 322 0.12 -0.22 -21.29
N ARG A 323 -1.07 -0.53 -20.75
CA ARG A 323 -2.20 -1.13 -21.46
C ARG A 323 -3.49 -0.34 -21.24
N PRO A 324 -3.54 0.96 -21.55
CA PRO A 324 -4.67 1.83 -21.18
C PRO A 324 -5.99 1.44 -21.86
N ASP A 325 -5.93 0.77 -23.00
CA ASP A 325 -7.10 0.32 -23.76
C ASP A 325 -7.62 -1.06 -23.32
N PHE A 326 -6.84 -1.79 -22.53
CA PHE A 326 -7.27 -3.05 -21.95
C PHE A 326 -7.99 -2.80 -20.63
N THR A 327 -9.33 -2.72 -20.72
CA THR A 327 -10.18 -2.42 -19.57
C THR A 327 -10.94 -3.64 -19.08
N GLU A 328 -11.01 -3.82 -17.78
CA GLU A 328 -11.74 -4.88 -17.10
C GLU A 328 -12.67 -4.34 -16.01
N ARG A 329 -13.68 -5.14 -15.65
CA ARG A 329 -14.58 -4.89 -14.51
C ARG A 329 -14.21 -5.84 -13.38
N GLN A 330 -13.33 -5.41 -12.53
CA GLN A 330 -12.86 -6.22 -11.41
C GLN A 330 -13.75 -6.07 -10.17
N THR A 331 -13.77 -7.10 -9.32
CA THR A 331 -14.54 -7.13 -8.07
C THR A 331 -13.69 -6.94 -6.83
N GLY A 332 -12.34 -7.04 -6.95
CA GLY A 332 -11.40 -6.99 -5.85
C GLY A 332 -11.32 -5.63 -5.14
N TYR A 333 -10.63 -5.60 -3.99
CA TYR A 333 -10.45 -4.37 -3.20
C TYR A 333 -9.52 -3.37 -3.91
N MET A 334 -8.35 -3.82 -4.37
CA MET A 334 -7.33 -2.88 -4.87
C MET A 334 -7.70 -2.25 -6.22
N GLN A 335 -8.31 -3.02 -7.12
CA GLN A 335 -8.58 -2.57 -8.50
C GLN A 335 -10.06 -2.64 -8.88
N GLY A 336 -10.96 -2.99 -7.97
CA GLY A 336 -12.34 -3.28 -8.35
C GLY A 336 -13.40 -2.64 -7.48
N ALA A 337 -14.64 -3.10 -7.73
CA ALA A 337 -15.85 -2.57 -7.13
C ALA A 337 -15.87 -2.63 -5.59
N ALA A 338 -15.22 -3.62 -4.97
CA ALA A 338 -15.17 -3.72 -3.52
C ALA A 338 -14.39 -2.56 -2.90
N GLY A 339 -13.27 -2.14 -3.50
CA GLY A 339 -12.50 -0.99 -3.01
C GLY A 339 -13.20 0.34 -3.24
N ILE A 340 -13.85 0.51 -4.39
CA ILE A 340 -14.65 1.70 -4.68
C ILE A 340 -15.83 1.80 -3.71
N GLY A 341 -16.54 0.69 -3.48
CA GLY A 341 -17.63 0.62 -2.51
C GLY A 341 -17.16 0.89 -1.07
N SER A 342 -15.96 0.42 -0.70
CA SER A 342 -15.34 0.70 0.61
C SER A 342 -15.13 2.20 0.82
N PHE A 343 -14.58 2.90 -0.17
CA PHE A 343 -14.43 4.36 -0.12
C PHE A 343 -15.79 5.08 0.04
N LEU A 344 -16.78 4.68 -0.75
CA LEU A 344 -18.12 5.30 -0.66
C LEU A 344 -18.77 5.07 0.71
N LEU A 345 -18.58 3.88 1.31
CA LEU A 345 -19.03 3.58 2.67
C LEU A 345 -18.26 4.39 3.71
N HIS A 346 -16.95 4.58 3.54
CA HIS A 346 -16.14 5.43 4.42
C HIS A 346 -16.64 6.87 4.37
N LEU A 347 -16.80 7.44 3.18
CA LEU A 347 -17.37 8.78 3.01
C LEU A 347 -18.74 8.92 3.68
N HIS A 348 -19.63 7.94 3.47
CA HIS A 348 -20.93 7.93 4.13
C HIS A 348 -20.79 7.93 5.65
N SER A 349 -19.91 7.11 6.21
CA SER A 349 -19.65 7.05 7.65
C SER A 349 -19.15 8.38 8.20
N VAL A 350 -18.21 9.03 7.50
CA VAL A 350 -17.70 10.36 7.90
C VAL A 350 -18.82 11.41 7.91
N ILE A 351 -19.66 11.45 6.86
CA ILE A 351 -20.80 12.38 6.78
C ILE A 351 -21.82 12.14 7.91
N GLN A 352 -22.02 10.89 8.33
CA GLN A 352 -22.91 10.53 9.43
C GLN A 352 -22.24 10.69 10.83
N GLY A 353 -20.99 11.11 10.90
CA GLY A 353 -20.24 11.18 12.16
C GLY A 353 -19.97 9.81 12.80
N ALA A 354 -20.00 8.74 12.01
CA ALA A 354 -19.75 7.39 12.46
C ALA A 354 -18.25 7.01 12.24
N PRO A 355 -17.65 6.19 13.13
CA PRO A 355 -16.25 5.79 12.95
C PRO A 355 -16.08 4.89 11.72
N CYS A 356 -14.98 5.06 10.99
CA CYS A 356 -14.55 4.10 9.97
C CYS A 356 -14.17 2.79 10.67
N LYS A 357 -14.72 1.66 10.23
CA LYS A 357 -14.52 0.36 10.87
C LYS A 357 -13.55 -0.55 10.13
N LEU A 358 -13.16 -0.19 8.92
CA LEU A 358 -12.25 -0.98 8.10
C LEU A 358 -10.96 -0.21 7.89
N ALA A 359 -9.88 -0.77 8.42
CA ALA A 359 -8.55 -0.22 8.29
C ALA A 359 -7.60 -1.30 7.77
N MET A 360 -6.97 -1.02 6.64
CA MET A 360 -5.93 -1.89 6.10
C MET A 360 -4.70 -1.89 7.02
N PRO A 361 -3.95 -3.01 7.13
CA PRO A 361 -2.78 -3.11 8.02
C PRO A 361 -1.66 -2.11 7.67
N ASP A 362 -1.62 -1.63 6.44
CA ASP A 362 -0.69 -0.62 5.92
C ASP A 362 -1.21 0.82 6.05
N SER A 363 -2.28 1.05 6.81
CA SER A 363 -2.83 2.39 7.04
C SER A 363 -2.49 2.89 8.46
N PRO A 364 -1.82 4.02 8.60
CA PRO A 364 -1.47 4.59 9.89
C PRO A 364 -2.66 5.31 10.56
N PHE A 365 -3.72 5.57 9.81
CA PHE A 365 -4.86 6.38 10.24
C PHE A 365 -5.89 5.64 11.11
N SER A 366 -5.74 4.34 11.23
CA SER A 366 -6.67 3.45 11.95
C SER A 366 -6.27 3.17 13.39
N TYR A 367 -5.14 3.69 13.81
CA TYR A 367 -4.59 3.51 15.13
C TYR A 367 -4.85 4.75 15.98
N GLY A 368 -6.12 4.98 16.27
CA GLY A 368 -6.55 5.94 17.27
C GLY A 368 -6.85 5.27 18.60
#